data_35b4d29920da248c1915275e21b7e6b2
#
_entry.id   35b4d29920da248c1915275e21b7e6b2
#
_cell.length_a   1.000
_cell.length_b   1.000
_cell.length_c   1.000
_cell.angle_alpha   90.00
_cell.angle_beta   90.00
_cell.angle_gamma   90.00
#
_symmetry.space_group_name_H-M   'P 1'
#
loop_
_entity.id
_entity.type
_entity.pdbx_description
1 polymer ?
#
loop_
_entity_poly.entity_id
_entity_poly.type
_entity_poly.pdbx_seq_one_letter_code
_entity_poly.pdbx_strand_id
1 'polypeptide(L)'
;MPLLGLLFNLCMKSNLSFYIGMRYALSKRKEGFLSFISGFSFFAMAIGVMTLIVVLSVMNGFDREIKHRLLNVIPHITLTDRNGLSTAQINQLSAQLAQASPQISSITPHLENHAMLAAENRQQAAVVRGISDSWPSADLLGDNMLIGSVDDLQPRQFGILLGSQLIRQLGLSIGDQVELILPTLSVTPLGVFPRLKRMTVLGVFEVGAQVDATTAYIHEMDARLLMRYQDTYPGIQIQLHDPFAVDKTVEELAEILPSTLEKQSWTAQMSTLFQAMRMEK
;
A
#
# COMPACT_ATOMS: atom_id res chain seq x y z
N MET A 1 -49.15 26.85 21.86
CA MET A 1 -48.35 26.08 22.85
C MET A 1 -48.77 24.60 22.99
N PRO A 2 -49.11 23.83 21.96
CA PRO A 2 -49.38 22.40 22.11
C PRO A 2 -48.20 21.47 21.76
N LEU A 3 -47.14 21.97 21.06
CA LEU A 3 -45.99 21.12 20.62
C LEU A 3 -45.02 20.75 21.74
N LEU A 4 -44.91 21.54 22.79
CA LEU A 4 -44.02 21.26 23.93
C LEU A 4 -44.54 20.13 24.81
N GLY A 5 -45.88 19.96 24.90
CA GLY A 5 -46.51 18.83 25.62
C GLY A 5 -46.34 17.48 24.94
N LEU A 6 -46.26 17.46 23.59
CA LEU A 6 -46.08 16.22 22.82
C LEU A 6 -44.65 15.70 22.92
N LEU A 7 -43.63 16.55 22.89
CA LEU A 7 -42.23 16.20 23.06
C LEU A 7 -41.91 15.70 24.47
N PHE A 8 -42.55 16.31 25.48
CA PHE A 8 -42.40 15.88 26.87
C PHE A 8 -43.01 14.49 27.13
N ASN A 9 -44.16 14.18 26.48
CA ASN A 9 -44.79 12.86 26.57
C ASN A 9 -44.05 11.76 25.83
N LEU A 10 -43.37 12.05 24.71
CA LEU A 10 -42.54 11.08 24.00
C LEU A 10 -41.27 10.74 24.78
N CYS A 11 -40.62 11.73 25.37
CA CYS A 11 -39.41 11.53 26.19
C CYS A 11 -39.71 10.75 27.48
N MET A 12 -40.88 11.00 28.09
CA MET A 12 -41.31 10.30 29.31
C MET A 12 -41.72 8.83 29.05
N LYS A 13 -42.31 8.51 27.87
CA LYS A 13 -42.62 7.12 27.49
C LYS A 13 -41.40 6.24 27.30
N SER A 14 -40.33 6.75 26.73
CA SER A 14 -39.10 5.96 26.54
C SER A 14 -38.38 5.68 27.87
N ASN A 15 -38.38 6.65 28.78
CA ASN A 15 -37.80 6.49 30.12
C ASN A 15 -38.65 5.60 31.03
N LEU A 16 -39.96 5.59 30.86
CA LEU A 16 -40.88 4.75 31.66
C LEU A 16 -40.71 3.27 31.30
N SER A 17 -40.60 2.93 30.04
CA SER A 17 -40.37 1.56 29.58
C SER A 17 -39.00 1.03 30.07
N PHE A 18 -37.98 1.88 30.01
CA PHE A 18 -36.66 1.56 30.55
C PHE A 18 -36.66 1.43 32.06
N TYR A 19 -37.35 2.32 32.78
CA TYR A 19 -37.49 2.25 34.24
C TYR A 19 -38.22 1.05 34.70
N ILE A 20 -39.32 0.69 34.02
CA ILE A 20 -40.10 -0.52 34.32
C ILE A 20 -39.27 -1.77 34.03
N GLY A 21 -38.58 -1.82 32.89
CA GLY A 21 -37.67 -2.93 32.53
C GLY A 21 -36.55 -3.12 33.55
N MET A 22 -35.92 -2.04 33.97
CA MET A 22 -34.85 -2.07 34.97
C MET A 22 -35.36 -2.50 36.36
N ARG A 23 -36.55 -2.01 36.75
CA ARG A 23 -37.18 -2.41 38.01
C ARG A 23 -37.57 -3.90 38.03
N TYR A 24 -38.05 -4.45 36.91
CA TYR A 24 -38.34 -5.86 36.77
C TYR A 24 -37.05 -6.72 36.77
N ALA A 25 -36.03 -6.29 36.10
CA ALA A 25 -34.74 -6.98 36.05
C ALA A 25 -34.04 -7.00 37.43
N LEU A 26 -34.17 -5.94 38.21
CA LEU A 26 -33.58 -5.80 39.55
C LEU A 26 -34.51 -6.25 40.68
N SER A 27 -35.76 -6.66 40.39
CA SER A 27 -36.73 -7.10 41.38
C SER A 27 -36.24 -8.38 42.08
N LYS A 28 -35.89 -8.26 43.36
CA LYS A 28 -35.54 -9.38 44.24
C LYS A 28 -36.74 -10.32 44.40
N ARG A 29 -36.87 -11.31 43.49
CA ARG A 29 -37.69 -12.51 43.80
C ARG A 29 -36.95 -13.30 44.84
N LYS A 30 -37.70 -13.84 45.81
CA LYS A 30 -37.20 -14.62 46.95
C LYS A 30 -36.50 -15.94 46.57
N GLU A 31 -36.47 -16.30 45.31
CA GLU A 31 -35.82 -17.50 44.80
C GLU A 31 -34.43 -17.13 44.21
N GLY A 32 -33.39 -17.18 45.05
CA GLY A 32 -32.01 -16.85 44.69
C GLY A 32 -31.46 -17.63 43.49
N PHE A 33 -31.96 -18.85 43.26
CA PHE A 33 -31.52 -19.71 42.14
C PHE A 33 -31.97 -19.18 40.78
N LEU A 34 -33.24 -18.72 40.64
CA LEU A 34 -33.72 -18.11 39.39
C LEU A 34 -32.99 -16.78 39.06
N SER A 35 -32.70 -15.99 40.10
CA SER A 35 -31.96 -14.74 39.91
C SER A 35 -30.51 -14.99 39.46
N PHE A 36 -29.89 -16.06 39.97
CA PHE A 36 -28.55 -16.48 39.57
C PHE A 36 -28.53 -16.93 38.10
N ILE A 37 -29.46 -17.79 37.67
CA ILE A 37 -29.53 -18.24 36.27
C ILE A 37 -29.78 -17.07 35.31
N SER A 38 -30.71 -16.16 35.65
CA SER A 38 -30.96 -14.96 34.83
C SER A 38 -29.75 -14.04 34.73
N GLY A 39 -29.05 -13.86 35.86
CA GLY A 39 -27.81 -13.05 35.86
C GLY A 39 -26.69 -13.66 35.02
N PHE A 40 -26.50 -14.98 35.11
CA PHE A 40 -25.53 -15.72 34.32
C PHE A 40 -25.85 -15.68 32.82
N SER A 41 -27.14 -15.87 32.46
CA SER A 41 -27.58 -15.75 31.05
C SER A 41 -27.38 -14.36 30.49
N PHE A 42 -27.69 -13.32 31.27
CA PHE A 42 -27.42 -11.92 30.86
C PHE A 42 -25.92 -11.65 30.66
N PHE A 43 -25.09 -12.17 31.58
CA PHE A 43 -23.63 -12.00 31.49
C PHE A 43 -23.07 -12.76 30.27
N ALA A 44 -23.52 -13.96 30.00
CA ALA A 44 -23.14 -14.73 28.83
C ALA A 44 -23.50 -14.00 27.51
N MET A 45 -24.72 -13.43 27.44
CA MET A 45 -25.15 -12.63 26.29
C MET A 45 -24.31 -11.37 26.14
N ALA A 46 -24.00 -10.66 27.23
CA ALA A 46 -23.15 -9.47 27.21
C ALA A 46 -21.75 -9.77 26.69
N ILE A 47 -21.14 -10.89 27.12
CA ILE A 47 -19.84 -11.35 26.62
C ILE A 47 -19.94 -11.68 25.11
N GLY A 48 -20.99 -12.36 24.68
CA GLY A 48 -21.19 -12.68 23.27
C GLY A 48 -21.27 -11.43 22.37
N VAL A 49 -22.05 -10.44 22.78
CA VAL A 49 -22.17 -9.16 22.06
C VAL A 49 -20.85 -8.38 22.10
N MET A 50 -20.18 -8.34 23.25
CA MET A 50 -18.88 -7.69 23.40
C MET A 50 -17.84 -8.32 22.45
N THR A 51 -17.78 -9.64 22.39
CA THR A 51 -16.85 -10.35 21.49
C THR A 51 -17.13 -10.01 20.03
N LEU A 52 -18.41 -9.97 19.64
CA LEU A 52 -18.80 -9.59 18.27
C LEU A 52 -18.34 -8.15 17.93
N ILE A 53 -18.58 -7.21 18.84
CA ILE A 53 -18.16 -5.80 18.64
C ILE A 53 -16.64 -5.69 18.53
N VAL A 54 -15.89 -6.41 19.37
CA VAL A 54 -14.42 -6.41 19.34
C VAL A 54 -13.92 -6.96 18.00
N VAL A 55 -14.46 -8.10 17.55
CA VAL A 55 -14.06 -8.71 16.26
C VAL A 55 -14.33 -7.76 15.10
N LEU A 56 -15.54 -7.17 15.02
CA LEU A 56 -15.88 -6.21 13.96
C LEU A 56 -15.01 -4.94 14.02
N SER A 57 -14.69 -4.48 15.23
CA SER A 57 -13.82 -3.29 15.40
C SER A 57 -12.40 -3.55 14.94
N VAL A 58 -11.83 -4.71 15.30
CA VAL A 58 -10.49 -5.13 14.85
C VAL A 58 -10.46 -5.29 13.33
N MET A 59 -11.50 -5.91 12.76
CA MET A 59 -11.61 -6.11 11.32
C MET A 59 -11.66 -4.79 10.55
N ASN A 60 -12.50 -3.85 10.98
CA ASN A 60 -12.57 -2.52 10.37
C ASN A 60 -11.27 -1.72 10.54
N GLY A 61 -10.58 -1.90 11.68
CA GLY A 61 -9.28 -1.29 11.92
C GLY A 61 -8.20 -1.85 10.99
N PHE A 62 -8.20 -3.16 10.79
CA PHE A 62 -7.27 -3.85 9.91
C PHE A 62 -7.44 -3.45 8.43
N ASP A 63 -8.69 -3.40 7.94
CA ASP A 63 -9.01 -2.91 6.59
C ASP A 63 -8.46 -1.48 6.36
N ARG A 64 -8.66 -0.60 7.34
CA ARG A 64 -8.17 0.78 7.25
C ARG A 64 -6.66 0.86 7.24
N GLU A 65 -5.99 0.07 8.08
CA GLU A 65 -4.54 0.07 8.19
C GLU A 65 -3.88 -0.48 6.93
N ILE A 66 -4.40 -1.56 6.35
CA ILE A 66 -3.92 -2.08 5.05
C ILE A 66 -4.07 -1.03 3.95
N LYS A 67 -5.23 -0.36 3.87
CA LYS A 67 -5.47 0.68 2.87
C LYS A 67 -4.43 1.80 3.00
N HIS A 68 -4.20 2.29 4.20
CA HIS A 68 -3.31 3.44 4.42
C HIS A 68 -1.82 3.12 4.27
N ARG A 69 -1.37 1.97 4.73
CA ARG A 69 0.07 1.67 4.73
C ARG A 69 0.56 0.95 3.49
N LEU A 70 -0.18 -0.05 3.02
CA LEU A 70 0.30 -0.89 1.91
C LEU A 70 -0.13 -0.35 0.54
N LEU A 71 -1.40 0.00 0.40
CA LEU A 71 -1.95 0.30 -0.91
C LEU A 71 -1.61 1.71 -1.40
N ASN A 72 -1.22 2.63 -0.53
CA ASN A 72 -0.79 3.96 -0.95
C ASN A 72 0.59 3.98 -1.61
N VAL A 73 1.49 3.05 -1.25
CA VAL A 73 2.87 3.01 -1.75
C VAL A 73 3.04 2.06 -2.95
N ILE A 74 2.11 1.11 -3.10
CA ILE A 74 2.13 0.16 -4.22
C ILE A 74 1.27 0.72 -5.35
N PRO A 75 1.77 0.75 -6.61
CA PRO A 75 0.97 1.17 -7.74
C PRO A 75 -0.24 0.23 -7.92
N HIS A 76 -1.41 0.81 -8.18
CA HIS A 76 -2.63 0.02 -8.30
C HIS A 76 -2.74 -0.66 -9.67
N ILE A 77 -2.31 0.03 -10.73
CA ILE A 77 -2.25 -0.52 -12.09
C ILE A 77 -0.89 -0.17 -12.67
N THR A 78 -0.22 -1.16 -13.24
CA THR A 78 1.00 -0.98 -14.02
C THR A 78 0.71 -1.33 -15.46
N LEU A 79 1.04 -0.41 -16.37
CA LEU A 79 0.94 -0.61 -17.82
C LEU A 79 2.35 -0.64 -18.37
N THR A 80 2.74 -1.74 -19.00
CA THR A 80 4.08 -1.91 -19.57
C THR A 80 4.01 -2.13 -21.07
N ASP A 81 5.00 -1.56 -21.79
CA ASP A 81 5.16 -1.77 -23.25
C ASP A 81 6.52 -2.42 -23.52
N ARG A 82 6.55 -3.44 -24.35
CA ARG A 82 7.80 -4.16 -24.70
C ARG A 82 8.83 -3.29 -25.41
N ASN A 83 8.37 -2.28 -26.12
CA ASN A 83 9.23 -1.35 -26.86
C ASN A 83 9.60 -0.11 -26.02
N GLY A 84 8.98 0.03 -24.85
CA GLY A 84 9.07 1.21 -24.01
C GLY A 84 8.25 2.39 -24.54
N LEU A 85 7.90 3.28 -23.63
CA LEU A 85 7.14 4.50 -23.89
C LEU A 85 8.06 5.71 -23.81
N SER A 86 8.03 6.56 -24.82
CA SER A 86 8.72 7.87 -24.76
C SER A 86 7.98 8.83 -23.81
N THR A 87 8.66 9.84 -23.31
CA THR A 87 8.06 10.88 -22.46
C THR A 87 6.84 11.53 -23.12
N ALA A 88 6.88 11.77 -24.43
CA ALA A 88 5.75 12.34 -25.18
C ALA A 88 4.54 11.41 -25.18
N GLN A 89 4.75 10.11 -25.40
CA GLN A 89 3.69 9.10 -25.34
C GLN A 89 3.11 8.97 -23.94
N ILE A 90 3.94 9.01 -22.89
CA ILE A 90 3.47 8.99 -21.50
C ILE A 90 2.58 10.20 -21.21
N ASN A 91 3.01 11.41 -21.60
CA ASN A 91 2.20 12.62 -21.39
C ASN A 91 0.85 12.56 -22.11
N GLN A 92 0.85 12.10 -23.38
CA GLN A 92 -0.38 11.92 -24.15
C GLN A 92 -1.30 10.88 -23.52
N LEU A 93 -0.77 9.72 -23.13
CA LEU A 93 -1.52 8.64 -22.50
C LEU A 93 -2.06 9.08 -21.14
N SER A 94 -1.25 9.77 -20.34
CA SER A 94 -1.67 10.31 -19.04
C SER A 94 -2.83 11.30 -19.17
N ALA A 95 -2.80 12.18 -20.17
CA ALA A 95 -3.88 13.12 -20.43
C ALA A 95 -5.19 12.39 -20.84
N GLN A 96 -5.09 11.37 -21.67
CA GLN A 96 -6.24 10.55 -22.09
C GLN A 96 -6.85 9.78 -20.92
N LEU A 97 -6.00 9.14 -20.11
CA LEU A 97 -6.43 8.33 -18.97
C LEU A 97 -7.07 9.20 -17.86
N ALA A 98 -6.50 10.37 -17.56
CA ALA A 98 -7.04 11.29 -16.58
C ALA A 98 -8.43 11.82 -16.96
N GLN A 99 -8.71 11.97 -18.28
CA GLN A 99 -10.04 12.36 -18.76
C GLN A 99 -11.04 11.19 -18.75
N ALA A 100 -10.55 9.96 -18.90
CA ALA A 100 -11.39 8.77 -19.03
C ALA A 100 -11.94 8.27 -17.69
N SER A 101 -11.19 8.41 -16.60
CA SER A 101 -11.64 7.92 -15.30
C SER A 101 -11.29 8.91 -14.17
N PRO A 102 -12.32 9.44 -13.46
CA PRO A 102 -12.12 10.29 -12.30
C PRO A 102 -11.55 9.55 -11.07
N GLN A 103 -11.46 8.23 -11.14
CA GLN A 103 -10.86 7.39 -10.09
C GLN A 103 -9.32 7.48 -10.06
N ILE A 104 -8.70 7.99 -11.11
CA ILE A 104 -7.26 8.11 -11.21
C ILE A 104 -6.79 9.30 -10.37
N SER A 105 -5.95 9.01 -9.38
CA SER A 105 -5.33 9.99 -8.50
C SER A 105 -4.04 10.56 -9.10
N SER A 106 -3.17 9.67 -9.59
CA SER A 106 -1.93 10.08 -10.23
C SER A 106 -1.45 9.04 -11.25
N ILE A 107 -0.66 9.50 -12.21
CA ILE A 107 0.00 8.67 -13.22
C ILE A 107 1.48 9.06 -13.22
N THR A 108 2.35 8.07 -13.04
CA THR A 108 3.81 8.26 -13.00
C THR A 108 4.50 7.29 -13.95
N PRO A 109 5.67 7.62 -14.50
CA PRO A 109 6.47 6.66 -15.23
C PRO A 109 6.79 5.42 -14.38
N HIS A 110 6.73 4.24 -14.98
CA HIS A 110 7.15 3.00 -14.33
C HIS A 110 8.63 2.78 -14.60
N LEU A 111 9.42 2.62 -13.55
CA LEU A 111 10.84 2.37 -13.64
C LEU A 111 11.27 1.42 -12.52
N GLU A 112 11.16 0.13 -12.80
CA GLU A 112 11.39 -0.93 -11.83
C GLU A 112 12.19 -2.07 -12.45
N ASN A 113 13.08 -2.67 -11.68
CA ASN A 113 13.79 -3.90 -12.05
C ASN A 113 14.12 -4.73 -10.83
N HIS A 114 14.15 -6.05 -11.01
CA HIS A 114 14.70 -6.96 -10.01
C HIS A 114 16.21 -6.91 -10.02
N ALA A 115 16.80 -6.83 -8.85
CA ALA A 115 18.23 -6.77 -8.67
C ALA A 115 18.66 -7.60 -7.45
N MET A 116 19.94 -7.87 -7.35
CA MET A 116 20.54 -8.38 -6.14
C MET A 116 21.36 -7.26 -5.50
N LEU A 117 21.18 -7.04 -4.23
CA LEU A 117 22.00 -6.16 -3.40
C LEU A 117 23.01 -7.00 -2.64
N ALA A 118 24.28 -6.67 -2.77
CA ALA A 118 25.38 -7.38 -2.13
C ALA A 118 26.19 -6.43 -1.23
N ALA A 119 26.44 -6.88 0.00
CA ALA A 119 27.25 -6.17 0.98
C ALA A 119 28.13 -7.19 1.70
N GLU A 120 29.47 -7.03 1.59
CA GLU A 120 30.46 -7.97 2.14
C GLU A 120 30.10 -9.44 1.84
N ASN A 121 29.57 -10.16 2.84
CA ASN A 121 29.23 -11.58 2.74
C ASN A 121 27.70 -11.84 2.70
N ARG A 122 26.89 -10.79 2.57
CA ARG A 122 25.41 -10.89 2.56
C ARG A 122 24.88 -10.45 1.21
N GLN A 123 23.86 -11.16 0.74
CA GLN A 123 23.19 -10.84 -0.50
C GLN A 123 21.68 -10.98 -0.31
N GLN A 124 20.92 -10.04 -0.87
CA GLN A 124 19.48 -10.04 -0.83
C GLN A 124 18.91 -9.66 -2.20
N ALA A 125 17.87 -10.38 -2.62
CA ALA A 125 17.10 -9.97 -3.79
C ALA A 125 16.24 -8.76 -3.43
N ALA A 126 16.21 -7.77 -4.32
CA ALA A 126 15.44 -6.57 -4.14
C ALA A 126 14.80 -6.11 -5.45
N VAL A 127 13.69 -5.42 -5.32
CA VAL A 127 13.06 -4.66 -6.39
C VAL A 127 13.58 -3.24 -6.30
N VAL A 128 14.30 -2.80 -7.32
CA VAL A 128 14.86 -1.45 -7.39
C VAL A 128 13.95 -0.57 -8.21
N ARG A 129 13.46 0.49 -7.58
CA ARG A 129 12.57 1.47 -8.19
C ARG A 129 13.27 2.81 -8.41
N GLY A 130 13.12 3.33 -9.61
CA GLY A 130 13.50 4.73 -9.89
C GLY A 130 12.42 5.67 -9.39
N ILE A 131 12.81 6.72 -8.70
CA ILE A 131 11.91 7.76 -8.19
C ILE A 131 12.49 9.14 -8.51
N SER A 132 11.60 10.11 -8.73
CA SER A 132 11.94 11.52 -8.86
C SER A 132 11.21 12.31 -7.78
N ASP A 133 11.83 13.34 -7.26
CA ASP A 133 11.26 14.29 -6.29
C ASP A 133 9.94 14.92 -6.77
N SER A 134 9.80 15.09 -8.08
CA SER A 134 8.61 15.62 -8.71
C SER A 134 7.42 14.64 -8.81
N TRP A 135 7.61 13.38 -8.43
CA TRP A 135 6.55 12.37 -8.52
C TRP A 135 5.74 12.29 -7.23
N PRO A 136 4.40 12.15 -7.30
CA PRO A 136 3.56 11.99 -6.11
C PRO A 136 3.94 10.81 -5.20
N SER A 137 4.60 9.80 -5.76
CA SER A 137 5.15 8.68 -4.99
C SER A 137 6.32 9.07 -4.08
N ALA A 138 7.00 10.19 -4.37
CA ALA A 138 8.08 10.71 -3.53
C ALA A 138 7.54 11.27 -2.20
N ASP A 139 6.42 11.98 -2.25
CA ASP A 139 5.77 12.51 -1.05
C ASP A 139 5.33 11.37 -0.13
N LEU A 140 4.71 10.33 -0.70
CA LEU A 140 4.28 9.14 0.05
C LEU A 140 5.45 8.38 0.67
N LEU A 141 6.58 8.30 -0.02
CA LEU A 141 7.79 7.71 0.51
C LEU A 141 8.40 8.60 1.59
N GLY A 142 8.40 9.92 1.38
CA GLY A 142 8.90 10.93 2.31
C GLY A 142 8.25 10.85 3.69
N ASP A 143 6.92 10.68 3.72
CA ASP A 143 6.14 10.52 4.95
C ASP A 143 6.52 9.25 5.76
N ASN A 144 7.17 8.30 5.12
CA ASN A 144 7.56 7.01 5.71
C ASN A 144 9.09 6.86 5.88
N MET A 145 9.86 7.93 5.73
CA MET A 145 11.31 7.91 5.97
C MET A 145 11.59 7.84 7.48
N LEU A 146 12.46 6.90 7.87
CA LEU A 146 13.00 6.82 9.24
C LEU A 146 14.26 7.65 9.41
N ILE A 147 15.14 7.63 8.41
CA ILE A 147 16.41 8.35 8.39
C ILE A 147 16.70 8.80 6.96
N GLY A 148 17.18 10.04 6.79
CA GLY A 148 17.44 10.65 5.49
C GLY A 148 16.17 11.22 4.86
N SER A 149 16.28 11.71 3.63
CA SER A 149 15.19 12.27 2.84
C SER A 149 15.19 11.70 1.42
N VAL A 150 14.05 11.74 0.76
CA VAL A 150 13.97 11.44 -0.68
C VAL A 150 14.78 12.45 -1.48
N ASP A 151 14.86 13.70 -1.01
CA ASP A 151 15.62 14.78 -1.64
C ASP A 151 17.14 14.54 -1.64
N ASP A 152 17.64 13.64 -0.78
CA ASP A 152 19.05 13.24 -0.76
C ASP A 152 19.44 12.43 -2.01
N LEU A 153 18.44 11.86 -2.71
CA LEU A 153 18.64 11.18 -3.99
C LEU A 153 18.93 12.19 -5.09
N GLN A 154 20.20 12.50 -5.32
CA GLN A 154 20.60 13.40 -6.38
C GLN A 154 21.00 12.64 -7.65
N PRO A 155 20.73 13.20 -8.86
CA PRO A 155 21.06 12.56 -10.11
C PRO A 155 22.59 12.32 -10.24
N ARG A 156 22.97 11.15 -10.74
CA ARG A 156 24.35 10.70 -10.96
C ARG A 156 25.21 10.53 -9.71
N GLN A 157 24.65 10.62 -8.53
CA GLN A 157 25.37 10.34 -7.29
C GLN A 157 25.29 8.87 -6.86
N PHE A 158 24.39 8.08 -7.49
CA PHE A 158 24.18 6.69 -7.19
C PHE A 158 23.88 6.43 -5.71
N GLY A 159 23.01 7.28 -5.14
CA GLY A 159 22.44 7.08 -3.83
C GLY A 159 21.31 6.04 -3.86
N ILE A 160 21.12 5.35 -2.74
CA ILE A 160 20.06 4.36 -2.57
C ILE A 160 19.36 4.53 -1.22
N LEU A 161 18.03 4.44 -1.23
CA LEU A 161 17.20 4.33 -0.03
C LEU A 161 16.78 2.87 0.13
N LEU A 162 16.96 2.32 1.31
CA LEU A 162 16.66 0.92 1.61
C LEU A 162 15.51 0.79 2.60
N GLY A 163 14.68 -0.24 2.42
CA GLY A 163 13.67 -0.58 3.42
C GLY A 163 14.30 -1.04 4.74
N SER A 164 13.63 -0.79 5.85
CA SER A 164 14.11 -1.01 7.21
C SER A 164 14.52 -2.46 7.49
N GLN A 165 13.86 -3.43 6.86
CA GLN A 165 14.24 -4.84 6.97
C GLN A 165 15.42 -5.19 6.07
N LEU A 166 15.46 -4.63 4.86
CA LEU A 166 16.51 -4.90 3.87
C LEU A 166 17.89 -4.43 4.37
N ILE A 167 17.98 -3.24 4.95
CA ILE A 167 19.24 -2.73 5.54
C ILE A 167 19.71 -3.60 6.69
N ARG A 168 18.81 -4.09 7.56
CA ARG A 168 19.14 -5.02 8.66
C ARG A 168 19.63 -6.36 8.13
N GLN A 169 19.00 -6.93 7.10
CA GLN A 169 19.39 -8.20 6.50
C GLN A 169 20.78 -8.11 5.87
N LEU A 170 21.10 -7.00 5.22
CA LEU A 170 22.41 -6.75 4.62
C LEU A 170 23.47 -6.35 5.66
N GLY A 171 23.07 -5.91 6.87
CA GLY A 171 23.95 -5.46 7.93
C GLY A 171 24.64 -4.13 7.61
N LEU A 172 23.95 -3.27 6.86
CA LEU A 172 24.43 -1.96 6.43
C LEU A 172 24.00 -0.85 7.38
N SER A 173 24.74 0.26 7.31
CA SER A 173 24.45 1.53 7.98
C SER A 173 24.37 2.66 6.93
N ILE A 174 23.85 3.81 7.34
CA ILE A 174 23.84 5.00 6.48
C ILE A 174 25.28 5.40 6.15
N GLY A 175 25.55 5.69 4.88
CA GLY A 175 26.86 6.01 4.36
C GLY A 175 27.67 4.82 3.84
N ASP A 176 27.25 3.58 4.16
CA ASP A 176 27.89 2.38 3.64
C ASP A 176 27.64 2.21 2.15
N GLN A 177 28.48 1.41 1.51
CA GLN A 177 28.36 1.06 0.09
C GLN A 177 27.72 -0.31 -0.07
N VAL A 178 26.76 -0.40 -0.97
CA VAL A 178 26.13 -1.65 -1.42
C VAL A 178 26.34 -1.83 -2.91
N GLU A 179 26.62 -3.05 -3.33
CA GLU A 179 26.73 -3.38 -4.76
C GLU A 179 25.35 -3.80 -5.29
N LEU A 180 24.86 -3.02 -6.27
CA LEU A 180 23.66 -3.32 -7.03
C LEU A 180 24.04 -4.18 -8.24
N ILE A 181 23.51 -5.38 -8.32
CA ILE A 181 23.75 -6.36 -9.38
C ILE A 181 22.44 -6.53 -10.16
N LEU A 182 22.45 -6.10 -11.41
CA LEU A 182 21.31 -6.28 -12.30
C LEU A 182 21.44 -7.61 -13.06
N PRO A 183 20.33 -8.31 -13.32
CA PRO A 183 20.32 -9.58 -14.06
C PRO A 183 20.65 -9.40 -15.54
N THR A 184 20.65 -8.16 -16.03
CA THR A 184 21.00 -7.85 -17.41
C THR A 184 22.50 -8.06 -17.65
N LEU A 185 22.81 -8.89 -18.64
CA LEU A 185 24.18 -9.22 -19.00
C LEU A 185 24.78 -8.16 -19.94
N SER A 186 26.00 -7.75 -19.66
CA SER A 186 26.82 -6.95 -20.59
C SER A 186 27.77 -7.87 -21.33
N VAL A 187 27.63 -7.94 -22.66
CA VAL A 187 28.57 -8.66 -23.52
C VAL A 187 29.75 -7.74 -23.80
N THR A 188 30.93 -8.16 -23.40
CA THR A 188 32.18 -7.47 -23.65
C THR A 188 33.14 -8.39 -24.43
N PRO A 189 34.19 -7.86 -25.07
CA PRO A 189 35.20 -8.70 -25.73
C PRO A 189 35.89 -9.70 -24.79
N LEU A 190 35.82 -9.49 -23.49
CA LEU A 190 36.42 -10.32 -22.44
C LEU A 190 35.43 -11.33 -21.85
N GLY A 191 34.18 -11.33 -22.29
CA GLY A 191 33.13 -12.22 -21.78
C GLY A 191 31.82 -11.54 -21.42
N VAL A 192 30.93 -12.33 -20.84
CA VAL A 192 29.59 -11.88 -20.42
C VAL A 192 29.62 -11.67 -18.92
N PHE A 193 29.33 -10.44 -18.49
CA PHE A 193 29.35 -10.04 -17.09
C PHE A 193 28.00 -9.43 -16.66
N PRO A 194 27.54 -9.70 -15.44
CA PRO A 194 26.40 -8.97 -14.88
C PRO A 194 26.78 -7.50 -14.70
N ARG A 195 25.77 -6.63 -14.72
CA ARG A 195 25.99 -5.22 -14.40
C ARG A 195 26.06 -5.03 -12.92
N LEU A 196 27.15 -4.44 -12.52
CA LEU A 196 27.47 -4.07 -11.15
C LEU A 196 27.55 -2.55 -11.03
N LYS A 197 26.93 -2.01 -10.00
CA LYS A 197 27.13 -0.60 -9.62
C LYS A 197 27.16 -0.48 -8.10
N ARG A 198 28.15 0.21 -7.59
CA ARG A 198 28.20 0.59 -6.18
C ARG A 198 27.31 1.79 -5.95
N MET A 199 26.49 1.67 -4.90
CA MET A 199 25.54 2.67 -4.45
C MET A 199 25.85 3.03 -3.01
N THR A 200 25.64 4.29 -2.63
CA THR A 200 25.79 4.75 -1.24
C THR A 200 24.44 4.78 -0.56
N VAL A 201 24.32 4.17 0.61
CA VAL A 201 23.09 4.16 1.39
C VAL A 201 22.87 5.55 1.99
N LEU A 202 21.85 6.27 1.54
CA LEU A 202 21.52 7.63 1.96
C LEU A 202 20.40 7.69 2.99
N GLY A 203 19.49 6.71 2.98
CA GLY A 203 18.35 6.72 3.90
C GLY A 203 17.69 5.37 4.05
N VAL A 204 16.79 5.33 5.04
CA VAL A 204 16.00 4.15 5.39
C VAL A 204 14.54 4.55 5.50
N PHE A 205 13.67 3.79 4.90
CA PHE A 205 12.21 3.95 4.99
C PHE A 205 11.54 2.75 5.65
N GLU A 206 10.35 2.98 6.20
CA GLU A 206 9.51 1.93 6.79
C GLU A 206 8.04 2.20 6.48
N VAL A 207 7.56 1.49 5.46
CA VAL A 207 6.15 1.52 5.04
C VAL A 207 5.35 0.44 5.74
N GLY A 208 6.04 -0.63 6.10
CA GLY A 208 5.50 -1.84 6.67
C GLY A 208 5.42 -3.01 5.69
N ALA A 209 5.24 -4.20 6.24
CA ALA A 209 5.12 -5.46 5.51
C ALA A 209 6.33 -5.85 4.65
N GLN A 210 6.05 -6.56 3.56
CA GLN A 210 7.07 -7.12 2.68
C GLN A 210 7.85 -6.06 1.88
N VAL A 211 7.30 -4.88 1.70
CA VAL A 211 7.94 -3.78 0.96
C VAL A 211 9.28 -3.41 1.58
N ASP A 212 9.34 -3.33 2.91
CA ASP A 212 10.56 -2.99 3.65
C ASP A 212 11.67 -4.05 3.54
N ALA A 213 11.30 -5.29 3.22
CA ALA A 213 12.24 -6.39 3.08
C ALA A 213 12.77 -6.57 1.66
N THR A 214 12.08 -6.01 0.66
CA THR A 214 12.36 -6.32 -0.75
C THR A 214 12.53 -5.11 -1.65
N THR A 215 12.30 -3.88 -1.17
CA THR A 215 12.31 -2.70 -2.04
C THR A 215 13.45 -1.75 -1.71
N ALA A 216 14.05 -1.20 -2.76
CA ALA A 216 15.02 -0.12 -2.69
C ALA A 216 14.66 0.97 -3.71
N TYR A 217 14.89 2.23 -3.35
CA TYR A 217 14.66 3.37 -4.24
C TYR A 217 15.98 4.05 -4.62
N ILE A 218 16.08 4.43 -5.88
CA ILE A 218 17.20 5.18 -6.43
C ILE A 218 16.68 6.35 -7.26
N HIS A 219 17.51 7.35 -7.54
CA HIS A 219 17.10 8.45 -8.38
C HIS A 219 16.73 7.95 -9.79
N GLU A 220 15.67 8.53 -10.38
CA GLU A 220 15.17 8.20 -11.72
C GLU A 220 16.28 8.17 -12.78
N MET A 221 17.14 9.20 -12.82
CA MET A 221 18.22 9.25 -13.80
C MET A 221 19.25 8.13 -13.63
N ASP A 222 19.55 7.74 -12.39
CA ASP A 222 20.46 6.64 -12.10
C ASP A 222 19.83 5.31 -12.49
N ALA A 223 18.53 5.11 -12.22
CA ALA A 223 17.78 3.96 -12.67
C ALA A 223 17.78 3.84 -14.20
N ARG A 224 17.51 4.92 -14.93
CA ARG A 224 17.54 4.93 -16.39
C ARG A 224 18.90 4.56 -16.94
N LEU A 225 19.98 5.09 -16.37
CA LEU A 225 21.36 4.76 -16.76
C LEU A 225 21.66 3.27 -16.51
N LEU A 226 21.32 2.77 -15.34
CA LEU A 226 21.57 1.38 -14.94
C LEU A 226 20.75 0.37 -15.76
N MET A 227 19.50 0.68 -16.05
CA MET A 227 18.58 -0.17 -16.79
C MET A 227 18.64 0.03 -18.32
N ARG A 228 19.42 1.01 -18.79
CA ARG A 228 19.59 1.40 -20.22
C ARG A 228 18.32 1.93 -20.89
N TYR A 229 17.48 2.60 -20.16
CA TYR A 229 16.38 3.37 -20.73
C TYR A 229 16.86 4.80 -20.99
N GLN A 230 17.29 5.11 -22.22
CA GLN A 230 17.83 6.45 -22.54
C GLN A 230 16.71 7.49 -22.59
N ASP A 231 15.72 7.29 -23.48
CA ASP A 231 14.63 8.24 -23.72
C ASP A 231 13.24 7.60 -23.58
N THR A 232 13.19 6.37 -23.05
CA THR A 232 11.96 5.61 -22.87
C THR A 232 11.83 5.13 -21.43
N TYR A 233 10.62 4.74 -21.07
CA TYR A 233 10.29 4.05 -19.81
C TYR A 233 9.62 2.71 -20.15
N PRO A 234 9.78 1.68 -19.32
CA PRO A 234 9.09 0.40 -19.52
C PRO A 234 7.57 0.53 -19.56
N GLY A 235 7.03 1.58 -18.94
CA GLY A 235 5.61 1.80 -18.86
C GLY A 235 5.21 2.95 -17.95
N ILE A 236 3.98 2.90 -17.45
CA ILE A 236 3.43 3.84 -16.48
C ILE A 236 2.79 3.11 -15.31
N GLN A 237 2.74 3.78 -14.18
CA GLN A 237 2.03 3.35 -12.96
C GLN A 237 0.86 4.30 -12.71
N ILE A 238 -0.27 3.73 -12.36
CA ILE A 238 -1.51 4.47 -12.09
C ILE A 238 -1.90 4.23 -10.63
N GLN A 239 -2.12 5.32 -9.92
CA GLN A 239 -2.66 5.32 -8.57
C GLN A 239 -4.13 5.72 -8.64
N LEU A 240 -4.99 5.03 -7.92
CA LEU A 240 -6.42 5.32 -7.83
C LEU A 240 -6.77 5.93 -6.46
N HIS A 241 -7.83 6.71 -6.40
CA HIS A 241 -8.38 7.19 -5.12
C HIS A 241 -8.90 6.04 -4.25
N ASP A 242 -9.55 5.03 -4.87
CA ASP A 242 -9.93 3.80 -4.20
C ASP A 242 -9.18 2.60 -4.80
N PRO A 243 -8.24 2.00 -4.05
CA PRO A 243 -7.48 0.83 -4.49
C PRO A 243 -8.35 -0.38 -4.87
N PHE A 244 -9.56 -0.49 -4.31
CA PHE A 244 -10.45 -1.61 -4.57
C PHE A 244 -11.29 -1.45 -5.85
N ALA A 245 -11.30 -0.26 -6.43
CA ALA A 245 -11.94 0.00 -7.72
C ALA A 245 -11.10 -0.45 -8.93
N VAL A 246 -9.94 -1.08 -8.69
CA VAL A 246 -8.95 -1.41 -9.73
C VAL A 246 -9.53 -2.29 -10.83
N ASP A 247 -10.25 -3.36 -10.51
CA ASP A 247 -10.76 -4.30 -11.49
C ASP A 247 -11.74 -3.60 -12.45
N LYS A 248 -12.67 -2.79 -11.89
CA LYS A 248 -13.61 -1.99 -12.67
C LYS A 248 -12.89 -0.94 -13.53
N THR A 249 -11.91 -0.26 -12.96
CA THR A 249 -11.14 0.75 -13.68
C THR A 249 -10.33 0.12 -14.82
N VAL A 250 -9.74 -1.05 -14.63
CA VAL A 250 -9.01 -1.77 -15.68
C VAL A 250 -9.95 -2.16 -16.84
N GLU A 251 -11.18 -2.58 -16.55
CA GLU A 251 -12.20 -2.86 -17.58
C GLU A 251 -12.59 -1.58 -18.34
N GLU A 252 -12.86 -0.48 -17.65
CA GLU A 252 -13.16 0.82 -18.26
C GLU A 252 -12.04 1.33 -19.17
N LEU A 253 -10.79 1.18 -18.71
CA LEU A 253 -9.62 1.60 -19.47
C LEU A 253 -9.28 0.62 -20.62
N ALA A 254 -9.78 -0.61 -20.60
CA ALA A 254 -9.46 -1.61 -21.60
C ALA A 254 -9.89 -1.21 -23.01
N GLU A 255 -10.95 -0.41 -23.15
CA GLU A 255 -11.45 0.08 -24.43
C GLU A 255 -10.59 1.21 -25.04
N ILE A 256 -9.86 1.93 -24.17
CA ILE A 256 -9.08 3.13 -24.54
C ILE A 256 -7.62 2.77 -24.75
N LEU A 257 -7.13 1.77 -23.99
CA LEU A 257 -5.73 1.39 -23.99
C LEU A 257 -5.35 0.60 -25.23
N PRO A 258 -4.20 0.92 -25.88
CA PRO A 258 -3.65 0.10 -26.95
C PRO A 258 -3.46 -1.36 -26.51
N SER A 259 -3.73 -2.28 -27.43
CA SER A 259 -3.57 -3.73 -27.18
C SER A 259 -2.11 -4.16 -26.98
N THR A 260 -1.15 -3.29 -27.27
CA THR A 260 0.29 -3.50 -27.07
C THR A 260 0.70 -3.39 -25.59
N LEU A 261 -0.11 -2.73 -24.76
CA LEU A 261 0.17 -2.52 -23.35
C LEU A 261 -0.25 -3.75 -22.54
N GLU A 262 0.71 -4.34 -21.85
CA GLU A 262 0.48 -5.36 -20.84
C GLU A 262 -0.05 -4.68 -19.57
N LYS A 263 -1.18 -5.17 -19.03
CA LYS A 263 -1.86 -4.61 -17.88
C LYS A 263 -1.63 -5.49 -16.68
N GLN A 264 -1.14 -4.94 -15.60
CA GLN A 264 -0.94 -5.65 -14.35
C GLN A 264 -1.58 -4.87 -13.21
N SER A 265 -2.52 -5.49 -12.50
CA SER A 265 -3.14 -4.90 -11.32
C SER A 265 -2.47 -5.41 -10.04
N TRP A 266 -2.54 -4.62 -8.97
CA TRP A 266 -2.06 -5.05 -7.66
C TRP A 266 -2.82 -6.28 -7.16
N THR A 267 -4.11 -6.43 -7.51
CA THR A 267 -4.95 -7.58 -7.17
C THR A 267 -4.43 -8.87 -7.78
N ALA A 268 -3.87 -8.81 -8.99
CA ALA A 268 -3.25 -9.94 -9.65
C ALA A 268 -1.92 -10.33 -8.99
N GLN A 269 -1.14 -9.33 -8.55
CA GLN A 269 0.14 -9.56 -7.85
C GLN A 269 -0.04 -10.13 -6.44
N MET A 270 -1.08 -9.68 -5.74
CA MET A 270 -1.40 -10.10 -4.35
C MET A 270 -2.68 -10.94 -4.28
N SER A 271 -2.90 -11.81 -5.28
CA SER A 271 -4.15 -12.57 -5.45
C SER A 271 -4.56 -13.36 -4.19
N THR A 272 -3.63 -13.95 -3.47
CA THR A 272 -3.89 -14.68 -2.21
C THR A 272 -4.42 -13.78 -1.09
N LEU A 273 -3.82 -12.60 -0.91
CA LEU A 273 -4.24 -11.62 0.09
C LEU A 273 -5.62 -11.04 -0.27
N PHE A 274 -5.81 -10.73 -1.55
CA PHE A 274 -7.05 -10.15 -2.04
C PHE A 274 -8.22 -11.14 -1.98
N GLN A 275 -8.00 -12.42 -2.31
CA GLN A 275 -9.01 -13.47 -2.16
C GLN A 275 -9.42 -13.64 -0.70
N ALA A 276 -8.46 -13.63 0.25
CA ALA A 276 -8.76 -13.68 1.67
C ALA A 276 -9.67 -12.52 2.11
N MET A 277 -9.37 -11.30 1.69
CA MET A 277 -10.19 -10.12 2.02
C MET A 277 -11.58 -10.12 1.36
N ARG A 278 -11.71 -10.71 0.15
CA ARG A 278 -13.02 -10.84 -0.53
C ARG A 278 -13.94 -11.88 0.07
N MET A 279 -13.39 -12.96 0.63
CA MET A 279 -14.21 -14.02 1.29
C MET A 279 -14.78 -13.56 2.62
N GLU A 280 -14.33 -12.46 3.16
CA GLU A 280 -14.70 -11.93 4.48
C GLU A 280 -15.79 -10.84 4.41
N LYS A 281 -16.18 -10.41 3.21
CA LYS A 281 -17.33 -9.53 2.94
C LYS A 281 -18.53 -10.32 2.50
#